data_0e39ae6caf71ee17aa7fdf027295703a
#
_entry.id   0e39ae6caf71ee17aa7fdf027295703a
#
_cell.length_a   1.000
_cell.length_b   1.000
_cell.length_c   1.000
_cell.angle_alpha   90.00
_cell.angle_beta   90.00
_cell.angle_gamma   90.00
#
_symmetry.space_group_name_H-M   'P 1'
#
loop_
_entity.id
_entity.type
_entity.pdbx_description
1 polymer ?
#
loop_
_entity_poly.entity_id
_entity_poly.type
_entity_poly.pdbx_seq_one_letter_code
_entity_poly.pdbx_strand_id
1 'polypeptide(L)'
;VTPLPQSGNPKPRMFRLPKTSGIINRMGFNNDGVQACVERVKRSSFYQNGGVIGLNIGKNALTPMADANSDYLICLRAVYEVASYVTINISSPNTKNLRQLQNSQGLEKLLLELTQERALLSEQYGKKVPLFLKIAPDLEPGQIFEIANLLERFEIDALIATNTTISRENVQSEIDHHQSGGLSGKPIKDLSNH
;
A
#
# COMPACT_ATOMS: atom_id res chain seq x y z
N VAL A 1 -0.85 -1.98 7.34
CA VAL A 1 -1.38 -1.51 8.64
C VAL A 1 -1.68 -0.03 8.59
N THR A 2 -2.47 0.46 9.53
CA THR A 2 -2.84 1.87 9.72
C THR A 2 -2.55 2.25 11.16
N PRO A 3 -2.45 3.55 11.52
CA PRO A 3 -2.19 3.97 12.90
C PRO A 3 -3.14 3.34 13.92
N LEU A 4 -4.44 3.46 13.64
CA LEU A 4 -5.50 2.92 14.50
C LEU A 4 -6.11 1.65 13.90
N PRO A 5 -6.67 0.75 14.73
CA PRO A 5 -7.44 -0.39 14.26
C PRO A 5 -8.62 0.02 13.37
N GLN A 6 -8.93 -0.79 12.37
CA GLN A 6 -10.17 -0.63 11.59
C GLN A 6 -10.70 -1.97 11.10
N SER A 7 -12.01 -2.16 11.18
CA SER A 7 -12.69 -3.42 10.83
C SER A 7 -12.75 -3.70 9.33
N GLY A 8 -12.54 -2.66 8.51
CA GLY A 8 -12.73 -2.72 7.08
C GLY A 8 -14.21 -2.70 6.66
N ASN A 9 -14.47 -3.05 5.40
CA ASN A 9 -15.81 -3.05 4.83
C ASN A 9 -16.67 -4.22 5.34
N PRO A 10 -18.02 -4.11 5.33
CA PRO A 10 -18.93 -5.21 5.64
C PRO A 10 -18.72 -6.44 4.74
N LYS A 11 -19.02 -7.62 5.25
CA LYS A 11 -19.04 -8.87 4.49
C LYS A 11 -20.38 -9.01 3.70
N PRO A 12 -20.40 -9.69 2.53
CA PRO A 12 -19.27 -10.31 1.84
C PRO A 12 -18.37 -9.26 1.20
N ARG A 13 -17.07 -9.50 1.22
CA ARG A 13 -16.06 -8.56 0.75
C ARG A 13 -14.92 -9.18 -0.06
N MET A 14 -15.09 -10.45 -0.44
CA MET A 14 -14.18 -11.18 -1.33
C MET A 14 -14.98 -12.12 -2.22
N PHE A 15 -14.72 -12.07 -3.53
CA PHE A 15 -15.44 -12.80 -4.56
C PHE A 15 -14.43 -13.49 -5.48
N ARG A 16 -14.56 -14.81 -5.63
CA ARG A 16 -13.72 -15.60 -6.51
C ARG A 16 -14.28 -15.61 -7.93
N LEU A 17 -13.40 -15.48 -8.90
CA LEU A 17 -13.71 -15.51 -10.32
C LEU A 17 -13.00 -16.73 -10.94
N PRO A 18 -13.63 -17.93 -10.84
CA PRO A 18 -12.91 -19.17 -11.14
C PRO A 18 -12.58 -19.33 -12.62
N LYS A 19 -13.43 -18.86 -13.54
CA LYS A 19 -13.20 -18.99 -14.99
C LYS A 19 -11.97 -18.19 -15.45
N THR A 20 -11.75 -17.05 -14.83
CA THR A 20 -10.66 -16.11 -15.18
C THR A 20 -9.47 -16.20 -14.23
N SER A 21 -9.54 -17.04 -13.19
CA SER A 21 -8.52 -17.12 -12.12
C SER A 21 -8.29 -15.76 -11.45
N GLY A 22 -9.37 -15.03 -11.19
CA GLY A 22 -9.36 -13.71 -10.56
C GLY A 22 -10.00 -13.71 -9.18
N ILE A 23 -9.78 -12.63 -8.46
CA ILE A 23 -10.45 -12.32 -7.18
C ILE A 23 -10.81 -10.84 -7.16
N ILE A 24 -12.06 -10.53 -6.84
CA ILE A 24 -12.45 -9.17 -6.48
C ILE A 24 -12.52 -9.07 -4.96
N ASN A 25 -11.89 -8.03 -4.39
CA ASN A 25 -11.98 -7.77 -2.97
C ASN A 25 -12.28 -6.30 -2.66
N ARG A 26 -13.02 -6.11 -1.57
CA ARG A 26 -13.27 -4.81 -0.94
C ARG A 26 -12.98 -4.88 0.56
N MET A 27 -11.82 -5.41 0.93
CA MET A 27 -11.44 -5.67 2.33
C MET A 27 -11.49 -4.40 3.19
N GLY A 28 -11.16 -3.22 2.62
CA GLY A 28 -11.19 -1.96 3.34
C GLY A 28 -10.05 -1.81 4.33
N PHE A 29 -8.91 -2.48 4.07
CA PHE A 29 -7.69 -2.37 4.87
C PHE A 29 -7.89 -2.76 6.34
N ASN A 30 -8.69 -3.82 6.59
CA ASN A 30 -8.96 -4.31 7.94
C ASN A 30 -7.67 -4.74 8.67
N ASN A 31 -7.43 -4.17 9.83
CA ASN A 31 -6.26 -4.47 10.67
C ASN A 31 -6.47 -4.01 12.10
N ASP A 32 -5.61 -4.48 13.01
CA ASP A 32 -5.68 -4.18 14.44
C ASP A 32 -4.79 -3.00 14.86
N GLY A 33 -4.37 -2.17 13.90
CA GLY A 33 -3.49 -1.03 14.12
C GLY A 33 -2.01 -1.38 14.13
N VAL A 34 -1.19 -0.35 14.00
CA VAL A 34 0.26 -0.52 13.84
C VAL A 34 0.93 -1.10 15.08
N GLN A 35 0.50 -0.73 16.27
CA GLN A 35 1.10 -1.21 17.52
C GLN A 35 0.93 -2.73 17.67
N ALA A 36 -0.31 -3.23 17.49
CA ALA A 36 -0.57 -4.65 17.53
C ALA A 36 0.20 -5.44 16.45
N CYS A 37 0.43 -4.82 15.28
CA CYS A 37 1.26 -5.41 14.24
C CYS A 37 2.71 -5.56 14.69
N VAL A 38 3.31 -4.50 15.23
CA VAL A 38 4.70 -4.51 15.72
C VAL A 38 4.91 -5.57 16.82
N GLU A 39 3.98 -5.65 17.76
CA GLU A 39 4.05 -6.68 18.80
C GLU A 39 3.97 -8.12 18.25
N ARG A 40 3.13 -8.35 17.23
CA ARG A 40 3.05 -9.66 16.56
C ARG A 40 4.35 -9.99 15.81
N VAL A 41 4.94 -8.98 15.14
CA VAL A 41 6.23 -9.15 14.47
C VAL A 41 7.30 -9.54 15.48
N LYS A 42 7.44 -8.81 16.58
CA LYS A 42 8.47 -9.09 17.62
C LYS A 42 8.32 -10.49 18.23
N ARG A 43 7.09 -11.00 18.33
CA ARG A 43 6.80 -12.37 18.82
C ARG A 43 6.93 -13.48 17.78
N SER A 44 7.05 -13.13 16.52
CA SER A 44 7.14 -14.08 15.41
C SER A 44 8.49 -14.79 15.41
N SER A 45 8.47 -16.12 15.37
CA SER A 45 9.69 -16.93 15.22
C SER A 45 10.43 -16.60 13.92
N PHE A 46 9.73 -16.26 12.86
CA PHE A 46 10.33 -15.84 11.60
C PHE A 46 11.20 -14.58 11.76
N TYR A 47 10.68 -13.57 12.47
CA TYR A 47 11.44 -12.36 12.78
C TYR A 47 12.64 -12.66 13.69
N GLN A 48 12.41 -13.43 14.79
CA GLN A 48 13.46 -13.78 15.75
C GLN A 48 14.63 -14.57 15.13
N ASN A 49 14.36 -15.32 14.06
CA ASN A 49 15.36 -16.05 13.29
C ASN A 49 15.93 -15.26 12.09
N GLY A 50 15.79 -13.93 12.08
CA GLY A 50 16.37 -13.06 11.05
C GLY A 50 15.62 -13.05 9.72
N GLY A 51 14.35 -13.42 9.69
CA GLY A 51 13.52 -13.41 8.49
C GLY A 51 13.28 -12.00 7.95
N VAL A 52 13.20 -11.85 6.63
CA VAL A 52 12.93 -10.57 5.96
C VAL A 52 11.46 -10.21 6.07
N ILE A 53 11.15 -9.11 6.76
CA ILE A 53 9.77 -8.65 6.98
C ILE A 53 9.54 -7.30 6.33
N GLY A 54 8.66 -7.28 5.33
CA GLY A 54 8.12 -6.05 4.75
C GLY A 54 6.84 -5.63 5.44
N LEU A 55 6.76 -4.36 5.86
CA LEU A 55 5.56 -3.82 6.50
C LEU A 55 4.88 -2.78 5.60
N ASN A 56 3.62 -3.09 5.23
CA ASN A 56 2.81 -2.25 4.35
C ASN A 56 2.00 -1.27 5.19
N ILE A 57 2.29 0.02 5.05
CA ILE A 57 1.64 1.11 5.79
C ILE A 57 0.65 1.88 4.91
N GLY A 58 -0.38 2.42 5.52
CA GLY A 58 -1.39 3.21 4.83
C GLY A 58 -2.24 4.06 5.77
N LYS A 59 -3.07 4.90 5.17
CA LYS A 59 -3.98 5.82 5.86
C LYS A 59 -5.20 5.09 6.44
N ASN A 60 -5.63 5.44 7.65
CA ASN A 60 -6.93 5.06 8.17
C ASN A 60 -8.08 5.58 7.28
N ALA A 61 -9.17 4.82 7.20
CA ALA A 61 -10.31 5.19 6.37
C ALA A 61 -10.96 6.51 6.79
N LEU A 62 -10.99 6.79 8.10
CA LEU A 62 -11.61 7.98 8.69
C LEU A 62 -10.71 9.21 8.70
N THR A 63 -9.39 9.07 8.54
CA THR A 63 -8.47 10.21 8.49
C THR A 63 -8.76 11.06 7.23
N PRO A 64 -8.98 12.38 7.36
CA PRO A 64 -9.13 13.27 6.21
C PRO A 64 -7.92 13.21 5.28
N MET A 65 -8.13 13.53 3.99
CA MET A 65 -7.01 13.53 3.02
C MET A 65 -5.95 14.59 3.35
N ALA A 66 -6.34 15.72 3.93
CA ALA A 66 -5.41 16.77 4.37
C ALA A 66 -4.41 16.27 5.43
N ASP A 67 -4.82 15.29 6.23
CA ASP A 67 -4.04 14.72 7.34
C ASP A 67 -3.42 13.35 6.97
N ALA A 68 -3.55 12.94 5.70
CA ALA A 68 -3.11 11.62 5.25
C ALA A 68 -1.65 11.31 5.59
N ASN A 69 -0.76 12.28 5.38
CA ASN A 69 0.67 12.11 5.61
C ASN A 69 1.00 11.76 7.07
N SER A 70 0.24 12.32 8.03
CA SER A 70 0.45 12.03 9.45
C SER A 70 0.29 10.54 9.77
N ASP A 71 -0.66 9.86 9.12
CA ASP A 71 -0.88 8.43 9.31
C ASP A 71 0.31 7.59 8.82
N TYR A 72 0.90 7.97 7.68
CA TYR A 72 2.09 7.30 7.16
C TYR A 72 3.30 7.53 8.07
N LEU A 73 3.49 8.75 8.58
CA LEU A 73 4.58 9.07 9.52
C LEU A 73 4.44 8.30 10.84
N ILE A 74 3.24 8.25 11.42
CA ILE A 74 2.96 7.46 12.64
C ILE A 74 3.30 5.99 12.40
N CYS A 75 2.85 5.43 11.28
CA CYS A 75 3.15 4.05 10.94
C CYS A 75 4.65 3.82 10.71
N LEU A 76 5.33 4.70 9.95
CA LEU A 76 6.76 4.58 9.67
C LEU A 76 7.59 4.54 10.95
N ARG A 77 7.34 5.48 11.87
CA ARG A 77 8.00 5.52 13.20
C ARG A 77 7.80 4.22 13.97
N ALA A 78 6.57 3.74 14.01
CA ALA A 78 6.22 2.55 14.78
C ALA A 78 6.86 1.26 14.23
N VAL A 79 6.96 1.11 12.91
CA VAL A 79 7.46 -0.12 12.28
C VAL A 79 8.97 -0.13 12.05
N TYR A 80 9.64 1.02 12.13
CA TYR A 80 11.02 1.20 11.67
C TYR A 80 12.01 0.22 12.28
N GLU A 81 11.92 0.02 13.59
CA GLU A 81 12.79 -0.89 14.33
C GLU A 81 12.73 -2.33 13.81
N VAL A 82 11.52 -2.81 13.47
CA VAL A 82 11.26 -4.22 13.15
C VAL A 82 11.18 -4.52 11.65
N ALA A 83 11.08 -3.49 10.82
CA ALA A 83 10.96 -3.67 9.37
C ALA A 83 12.30 -3.93 8.70
N SER A 84 12.32 -4.88 7.75
CA SER A 84 13.39 -5.03 6.77
C SER A 84 13.22 -4.06 5.60
N TYR A 85 11.99 -3.76 5.22
CA TYR A 85 11.59 -2.68 4.31
C TYR A 85 10.17 -2.23 4.63
N VAL A 86 9.80 -1.02 4.21
CA VAL A 86 8.45 -0.48 4.40
C VAL A 86 7.82 -0.18 3.05
N THR A 87 6.59 -0.66 2.85
CA THR A 87 5.79 -0.36 1.66
C THR A 87 4.80 0.76 1.93
N ILE A 88 4.93 1.87 1.21
CA ILE A 88 4.02 3.02 1.22
C ILE A 88 2.87 2.70 0.27
N ASN A 89 1.69 2.38 0.81
CA ASN A 89 0.53 2.00 0.00
C ASN A 89 -0.41 3.17 -0.23
N ILE A 90 -0.32 3.78 -1.41
CA ILE A 90 -1.18 4.89 -1.85
C ILE A 90 -2.22 4.47 -2.90
N SER A 91 -2.37 3.19 -3.16
CA SER A 91 -3.03 2.66 -4.36
C SER A 91 -4.28 1.82 -4.10
N SER A 92 -4.72 1.66 -2.83
CA SER A 92 -5.92 0.87 -2.52
C SER A 92 -7.18 1.52 -3.09
N PRO A 93 -7.99 0.81 -3.90
CA PRO A 93 -9.28 1.31 -4.36
C PRO A 93 -10.35 1.27 -3.27
N ASN A 94 -10.09 0.57 -2.17
CA ASN A 94 -11.03 0.31 -1.09
C ASN A 94 -10.94 1.34 0.06
N THR A 95 -10.10 2.35 -0.08
CA THR A 95 -9.98 3.49 0.83
C THR A 95 -10.36 4.75 0.06
N LYS A 96 -11.38 5.46 0.55
CA LYS A 96 -11.93 6.65 -0.13
C LYS A 96 -10.82 7.67 -0.44
N ASN A 97 -10.74 8.09 -1.69
CA ASN A 97 -9.83 9.10 -2.22
C ASN A 97 -8.32 8.80 -2.08
N LEU A 98 -7.92 7.64 -1.58
CA LEU A 98 -6.50 7.33 -1.34
C LEU A 98 -5.66 7.48 -2.62
N ARG A 99 -6.20 7.09 -3.78
CA ARG A 99 -5.54 7.20 -5.08
C ARG A 99 -5.25 8.64 -5.51
N GLN A 100 -5.86 9.64 -4.86
CA GLN A 100 -5.52 11.05 -5.10
C GLN A 100 -4.08 11.38 -4.65
N LEU A 101 -3.50 10.59 -3.73
CA LEU A 101 -2.08 10.71 -3.37
C LEU A 101 -1.13 10.31 -4.51
N GLN A 102 -1.63 9.72 -5.59
CA GLN A 102 -0.83 9.44 -6.79
C GLN A 102 -0.69 10.66 -7.72
N ASN A 103 -1.37 11.78 -7.42
CA ASN A 103 -1.16 13.05 -8.11
C ASN A 103 0.18 13.65 -7.67
N SER A 104 0.92 14.26 -8.60
CA SER A 104 2.30 14.73 -8.42
C SER A 104 2.51 15.54 -7.14
N GLN A 105 1.67 16.55 -6.86
CA GLN A 105 1.82 17.40 -5.66
C GLN A 105 1.60 16.65 -4.34
N GLY A 106 0.57 15.81 -4.28
CA GLY A 106 0.28 15.02 -3.07
C GLY A 106 1.37 13.99 -2.80
N LEU A 107 1.86 13.33 -3.85
CA LEU A 107 2.93 12.37 -3.77
C LEU A 107 4.26 13.02 -3.39
N GLU A 108 4.61 14.12 -4.03
CA GLU A 108 5.84 14.87 -3.73
C GLU A 108 5.92 15.24 -2.25
N LYS A 109 4.85 15.82 -1.70
CA LYS A 109 4.79 16.19 -0.29
C LYS A 109 4.93 14.97 0.63
N LEU A 110 4.24 13.87 0.33
CA LEU A 110 4.31 12.63 1.11
C LEU A 110 5.73 12.05 1.10
N LEU A 111 6.35 11.95 -0.07
CA LEU A 111 7.71 11.40 -0.19
C LEU A 111 8.75 12.28 0.50
N LEU A 112 8.64 13.61 0.39
CA LEU A 112 9.50 14.54 1.11
C LEU A 112 9.45 14.29 2.62
N GLU A 113 8.25 14.27 3.20
CA GLU A 113 8.07 14.07 4.64
C GLU A 113 8.56 12.69 5.10
N LEU A 114 8.29 11.63 4.32
CA LEU A 114 8.73 10.28 4.67
C LEU A 114 10.25 10.08 4.55
N THR A 115 10.90 10.71 3.58
CA THR A 115 12.37 10.60 3.43
C THR A 115 13.10 11.41 4.48
N GLN A 116 12.58 12.58 4.86
CA GLN A 116 13.09 13.33 6.01
C GLN A 116 12.96 12.53 7.31
N GLU A 117 11.79 11.94 7.56
CA GLU A 117 11.57 11.10 8.73
C GLU A 117 12.47 9.85 8.72
N ARG A 118 12.64 9.20 7.54
CA ARG A 118 13.57 8.07 7.39
C ARG A 118 14.99 8.44 7.78
N ALA A 119 15.45 9.64 7.42
CA ALA A 119 16.80 10.09 7.78
C ALA A 119 16.98 10.16 9.31
N LEU A 120 16.03 10.79 10.02
CA LEU A 120 16.04 10.87 11.49
C LEU A 120 16.01 9.49 12.15
N LEU A 121 15.13 8.61 11.66
CA LEU A 121 15.02 7.24 12.17
C LEU A 121 16.26 6.40 11.85
N SER A 122 16.92 6.66 10.71
CA SER A 122 18.16 5.99 10.34
C SER A 122 19.28 6.31 11.32
N GLU A 123 19.41 7.57 11.73
CA GLU A 123 20.35 8.00 12.76
C GLU A 123 20.01 7.37 14.12
N GLN A 124 18.73 7.42 14.50
CA GLN A 124 18.28 6.87 15.78
C GLN A 124 18.51 5.37 15.94
N TYR A 125 18.25 4.59 14.88
CA TYR A 125 18.32 3.12 14.91
C TYR A 125 19.61 2.54 14.33
N GLY A 126 20.51 3.36 13.78
CA GLY A 126 21.76 2.91 13.16
C GLY A 126 21.58 2.04 11.92
N LYS A 127 20.42 2.15 11.23
CA LYS A 127 20.11 1.39 10.02
C LYS A 127 19.22 2.19 9.06
N LYS A 128 19.46 2.10 7.76
CA LYS A 128 18.58 2.64 6.73
C LYS A 128 17.57 1.55 6.31
N VAL A 129 16.29 1.76 6.59
CA VAL A 129 15.21 0.87 6.16
C VAL A 129 14.73 1.31 4.76
N PRO A 130 14.76 0.42 3.75
CA PRO A 130 14.27 0.73 2.41
C PRO A 130 12.79 1.09 2.37
N LEU A 131 12.44 2.11 1.58
CA LEU A 131 11.06 2.52 1.30
C LEU A 131 10.65 2.11 -0.10
N PHE A 132 9.54 1.37 -0.21
CA PHE A 132 8.96 0.91 -1.46
C PHE A 132 7.62 1.60 -1.70
N LEU A 133 7.42 2.20 -2.86
CA LEU A 133 6.13 2.77 -3.22
C LEU A 133 5.27 1.74 -3.95
N LYS A 134 4.02 1.54 -3.51
CA LYS A 134 3.07 0.64 -4.20
C LYS A 134 1.99 1.42 -4.93
N ILE A 135 1.97 1.28 -6.27
CA ILE A 135 1.06 2.01 -7.17
C ILE A 135 -0.12 1.16 -7.64
N ALA A 136 -1.15 1.83 -8.17
CA ALA A 136 -2.26 1.20 -8.86
C ALA A 136 -1.88 0.86 -10.31
N PRO A 137 -2.51 -0.15 -10.92
CA PRO A 137 -2.29 -0.43 -12.34
C PRO A 137 -3.08 0.51 -13.27
N ASP A 138 -4.05 1.24 -12.74
CA ASP A 138 -4.96 2.11 -13.50
C ASP A 138 -4.38 3.54 -13.66
N LEU A 139 -3.10 3.66 -13.97
CA LEU A 139 -2.39 4.93 -14.16
C LEU A 139 -2.19 5.22 -15.65
N GLU A 140 -2.32 6.50 -16.02
CA GLU A 140 -1.96 6.96 -17.34
C GLU A 140 -0.43 7.02 -17.52
N PRO A 141 0.10 6.84 -18.76
CA PRO A 141 1.54 6.85 -19.00
C PRO A 141 2.26 8.09 -18.46
N GLY A 142 1.64 9.27 -18.55
CA GLY A 142 2.19 10.51 -18.00
C GLY A 142 2.34 10.47 -16.48
N GLN A 143 1.38 9.87 -15.76
CA GLN A 143 1.44 9.70 -14.31
C GLN A 143 2.56 8.73 -13.90
N ILE A 144 2.77 7.66 -14.67
CA ILE A 144 3.85 6.71 -14.42
C ILE A 144 5.21 7.41 -14.54
N PHE A 145 5.39 8.24 -15.57
CA PHE A 145 6.61 9.01 -15.77
C PHE A 145 6.86 10.02 -14.63
N GLU A 146 5.83 10.74 -14.21
CA GLU A 146 5.92 11.66 -13.07
C GLU A 146 6.28 10.92 -11.76
N ILE A 147 5.67 9.78 -11.50
CA ILE A 147 6.00 8.94 -10.34
C ILE A 147 7.46 8.49 -10.41
N ALA A 148 7.93 8.01 -11.56
CA ALA A 148 9.31 7.57 -11.73
C ALA A 148 10.32 8.69 -11.40
N ASN A 149 10.09 9.91 -11.90
CA ASN A 149 10.92 11.08 -11.58
C ASN A 149 10.92 11.42 -10.09
N LEU A 150 9.76 11.31 -9.41
CA LEU A 150 9.68 11.54 -7.98
C LEU A 150 10.41 10.46 -7.17
N LEU A 151 10.33 9.18 -7.60
CA LEU A 151 11.06 8.09 -6.94
C LEU A 151 12.57 8.30 -7.01
N GLU A 152 13.09 8.71 -8.17
CA GLU A 152 14.50 9.04 -8.34
C GLU A 152 14.90 10.24 -7.48
N ARG A 153 14.15 11.34 -7.56
CA ARG A 153 14.43 12.58 -6.81
C ARG A 153 14.45 12.40 -5.30
N PHE A 154 13.55 11.56 -4.75
CA PHE A 154 13.45 11.29 -3.31
C PHE A 154 14.18 10.02 -2.87
N GLU A 155 14.97 9.42 -3.74
CA GLU A 155 15.73 8.20 -3.45
C GLU A 155 14.85 7.10 -2.81
N ILE A 156 13.69 6.83 -3.41
CA ILE A 156 12.84 5.71 -3.04
C ILE A 156 13.44 4.43 -3.59
N ASP A 157 13.62 3.45 -2.74
CA ASP A 157 14.46 2.28 -3.03
C ASP A 157 13.83 1.30 -4.01
N ALA A 158 12.48 1.24 -4.12
CA ALA A 158 11.80 0.38 -5.09
C ALA A 158 10.35 0.81 -5.38
N LEU A 159 9.84 0.32 -6.51
CA LEU A 159 8.44 0.41 -6.93
C LEU A 159 7.78 -0.97 -6.89
N ILE A 160 6.57 -1.07 -6.32
CA ILE A 160 5.75 -2.28 -6.39
C ILE A 160 4.65 -2.05 -7.43
N ALA A 161 4.80 -2.68 -8.58
CA ALA A 161 3.82 -2.75 -9.66
C ALA A 161 3.15 -4.13 -9.63
N THR A 162 1.90 -4.25 -9.22
CA THR A 162 0.97 -3.19 -8.83
C THR A 162 0.02 -3.63 -7.72
N ASN A 163 -0.88 -2.73 -7.29
CA ASN A 163 -2.06 -3.08 -6.53
C ASN A 163 -3.14 -3.67 -7.48
N THR A 164 -4.37 -3.78 -7.03
CA THR A 164 -5.54 -4.26 -7.79
C THR A 164 -6.09 -3.19 -8.74
N THR A 165 -6.72 -3.62 -9.85
CA THR A 165 -7.42 -2.72 -10.79
C THR A 165 -8.90 -2.55 -10.43
N ILE A 166 -9.49 -1.44 -10.88
CA ILE A 166 -10.94 -1.23 -10.90
C ILE A 166 -11.57 -1.63 -12.25
N SER A 167 -10.77 -1.88 -13.30
CA SER A 167 -11.25 -2.38 -14.59
C SER A 167 -11.89 -3.77 -14.45
N ARG A 168 -12.88 -4.04 -15.29
CA ARG A 168 -13.60 -5.32 -15.38
C ARG A 168 -13.56 -5.95 -16.77
N GLU A 169 -12.79 -5.37 -17.69
CA GLU A 169 -12.75 -5.79 -19.10
C GLU A 169 -12.45 -7.27 -19.28
N ASN A 170 -11.52 -7.80 -18.49
CA ASN A 170 -11.07 -9.17 -18.63
C ASN A 170 -11.86 -10.21 -17.82
N VAL A 171 -12.99 -9.80 -17.20
CA VAL A 171 -13.79 -10.68 -16.31
C VAL A 171 -15.28 -10.65 -16.57
N GLN A 172 -15.74 -10.08 -17.68
CA GLN A 172 -17.17 -9.92 -18.01
C GLN A 172 -17.95 -11.25 -18.08
N SER A 173 -17.28 -12.36 -18.32
CA SER A 173 -17.87 -13.71 -18.34
C SER A 173 -18.16 -14.31 -16.95
N GLU A 174 -17.71 -13.66 -15.90
CA GLU A 174 -17.90 -14.10 -14.51
C GLU A 174 -19.21 -13.56 -13.91
N ILE A 175 -19.87 -14.36 -13.09
CA ILE A 175 -21.12 -13.98 -12.43
C ILE A 175 -20.93 -12.76 -11.54
N ASP A 176 -19.85 -12.74 -10.77
CA ASP A 176 -19.54 -11.69 -9.81
C ASP A 176 -18.73 -10.51 -10.37
N HIS A 177 -18.59 -10.41 -11.71
CA HIS A 177 -17.83 -9.33 -12.34
C HIS A 177 -18.29 -7.91 -11.96
N HIS A 178 -19.58 -7.76 -11.65
CA HIS A 178 -20.24 -6.49 -11.28
C HIS A 178 -19.91 -6.01 -9.85
N GLN A 179 -19.29 -6.87 -9.04
CA GLN A 179 -18.97 -6.54 -7.66
C GLN A 179 -17.97 -5.38 -7.58
N SER A 180 -18.22 -4.45 -6.64
CA SER A 180 -17.27 -3.36 -6.35
C SER A 180 -16.04 -3.88 -5.63
N GLY A 181 -14.92 -3.19 -5.79
CA GLY A 181 -13.63 -3.53 -5.16
C GLY A 181 -12.49 -3.65 -6.17
N GLY A 182 -11.33 -4.07 -5.70
CA GLY A 182 -10.15 -4.27 -6.53
C GLY A 182 -10.09 -5.69 -7.10
N LEU A 183 -9.84 -5.80 -8.40
CA LEU A 183 -9.62 -7.05 -9.10
C LEU A 183 -8.14 -7.41 -9.10
N SER A 184 -7.82 -8.65 -8.76
CA SER A 184 -6.47 -9.23 -8.76
C SER A 184 -6.44 -10.60 -9.43
N GLY A 185 -5.24 -11.17 -9.58
CA GLY A 185 -5.00 -12.46 -10.18
C GLY A 185 -4.66 -12.39 -11.67
N LYS A 186 -4.88 -13.49 -12.41
CA LYS A 186 -4.51 -13.59 -13.82
C LYS A 186 -5.03 -12.44 -14.70
N PRO A 187 -6.25 -11.89 -14.49
CA PRO A 187 -6.79 -10.83 -15.35
C PRO A 187 -5.98 -9.52 -15.37
N ILE A 188 -5.15 -9.26 -14.38
CA ILE A 188 -4.35 -8.01 -14.32
C ILE A 188 -2.89 -8.20 -14.68
N LYS A 189 -2.47 -9.43 -15.03
CA LYS A 189 -1.05 -9.75 -15.27
C LYS A 189 -0.42 -8.84 -16.32
N ASP A 190 -1.05 -8.71 -17.46
CA ASP A 190 -0.49 -7.92 -18.57
C ASP A 190 -0.47 -6.43 -18.23
N LEU A 191 -1.53 -5.92 -17.59
CA LEU A 191 -1.60 -4.53 -17.12
C LEU A 191 -0.53 -4.18 -16.07
N SER A 192 -0.12 -5.16 -15.25
CA SER A 192 0.94 -4.96 -14.25
C SER A 192 2.35 -5.07 -14.82
N ASN A 193 2.51 -5.62 -16.03
CA ASN A 193 3.80 -5.83 -16.67
C ASN A 193 4.16 -4.74 -17.69
N HIS A 194 3.21 -3.87 -18.02
CA HIS A 194 3.42 -2.70 -18.87
C HIS A 194 3.92 -1.50 -18.05
#